data_929ad182a9cc151167240ed54e066fc4
#
_entry.id   929ad182a9cc151167240ed54e066fc4
#
_cell.length_a   1.000
_cell.length_b   1.000
_cell.length_c   1.000
_cell.angle_alpha   90.00
_cell.angle_beta   90.00
_cell.angle_gamma   90.00
#
_symmetry.space_group_name_H-M   'P 1'
#
loop_
_entity.id
_entity.type
_entity.pdbx_description
1 polymer ?
#
loop_
_entity_poly.entity_id
_entity_poly.type
_entity_poly.pdbx_seq_one_letter_code
_entity_poly.pdbx_strand_id
1 'polypeptide(L)'
;RISGKDGSNVSDLFYLLFLDPLSKCNLQFKHSRMILIDALDECNVHMNPPILDVIERYFSDSRLPGWLGFLMTSRPKEDIDQGLNRVGIDRALSPFHVKYIEQSSEENKKDMLLYVRHELKDKMKGKAEVDKAADIMLEKSEGQFIYASYALTTLKKQTGELSLDGISSLPTGLDGYYEKQFERIGGMESKSCDGKSLVRRLAEM
;
A
#
# COMPACT_ATOMS: atom_id res chain seq x y z
N ARG A 1 2.75 5.76 30.38
CA ARG A 1 3.54 4.70 29.73
C ARG A 1 2.83 3.38 29.97
N ILE A 2 2.09 2.89 28.98
CA ILE A 2 1.48 1.54 29.01
C ILE A 2 2.53 0.62 28.41
N SER A 3 3.35 0.04 29.26
CA SER A 3 4.37 -0.93 28.87
C SER A 3 3.80 -2.34 29.15
N GLY A 4 3.12 -2.92 28.17
CA GLY A 4 2.69 -4.32 28.25
C GLY A 4 3.49 -5.16 27.28
N LYS A 5 4.22 -6.15 27.80
CA LYS A 5 4.99 -7.12 27.00
C LYS A 5 4.15 -8.31 26.53
N ASP A 6 2.84 -8.32 26.79
CA ASP A 6 1.95 -9.43 26.45
C ASP A 6 0.79 -8.97 25.57
N GLY A 7 0.45 -9.76 24.54
CA GLY A 7 -0.68 -9.51 23.64
C GLY A 7 -2.06 -9.37 24.35
N SER A 8 -2.16 -9.77 25.62
CA SER A 8 -3.30 -9.54 26.47
C SER A 8 -3.73 -8.07 26.56
N ASN A 9 -2.77 -7.15 26.51
CA ASN A 9 -3.04 -5.71 26.65
C ASN A 9 -3.74 -5.11 25.42
N VAL A 10 -3.47 -5.58 24.21
CA VAL A 10 -4.12 -5.04 22.98
C VAL A 10 -5.59 -5.46 22.93
N SER A 11 -5.88 -6.70 23.26
CA SER A 11 -7.26 -7.20 23.33
C SER A 11 -8.08 -6.50 24.42
N ASP A 12 -7.48 -6.27 25.59
CA ASP A 12 -8.13 -5.56 26.69
C ASP A 12 -8.38 -4.08 26.34
N LEU A 13 -7.41 -3.45 25.67
CA LEU A 13 -7.56 -2.07 25.19
C LEU A 13 -8.64 -1.97 24.11
N PHE A 14 -8.69 -2.90 23.18
CA PHE A 14 -9.74 -2.94 22.17
C PHE A 14 -11.12 -3.11 22.84
N TYR A 15 -11.22 -4.01 23.79
CA TYR A 15 -12.46 -4.19 24.55
C TYR A 15 -12.88 -2.88 25.24
N LEU A 16 -11.99 -2.27 26.01
CA LEU A 16 -12.31 -1.08 26.82
C LEU A 16 -12.57 0.17 25.98
N LEU A 17 -11.82 0.35 24.88
CA LEU A 17 -11.88 1.57 24.07
C LEU A 17 -12.90 1.51 22.93
N PHE A 18 -13.22 0.31 22.47
CA PHE A 18 -14.12 0.14 21.32
C PHE A 18 -15.34 -0.71 21.67
N LEU A 19 -15.15 -1.95 22.05
CA LEU A 19 -16.26 -2.90 22.16
C LEU A 19 -17.24 -2.53 23.26
N ASP A 20 -16.75 -2.23 24.47
CA ASP A 20 -17.59 -1.87 25.61
C ASP A 20 -18.36 -0.56 25.38
N PRO A 21 -17.74 0.55 24.92
CA PRO A 21 -18.48 1.76 24.57
C PRO A 21 -19.49 1.54 23.44
N LEU A 22 -19.11 0.83 22.36
CA LEU A 22 -19.99 0.59 21.22
C LEU A 22 -21.20 -0.29 21.60
N SER A 23 -21.00 -1.30 22.44
CA SER A 23 -22.10 -2.15 22.92
C SER A 23 -23.13 -1.41 23.78
N LYS A 24 -22.69 -0.33 24.46
CA LYS A 24 -23.55 0.53 25.28
C LYS A 24 -24.17 1.68 24.51
N CYS A 25 -23.65 1.98 23.34
CA CYS A 25 -24.19 3.03 22.48
C CYS A 25 -25.39 2.52 21.71
N ASN A 26 -26.55 3.12 21.95
CA ASN A 26 -27.78 2.84 21.18
C ASN A 26 -27.80 3.63 19.84
N LEU A 27 -26.64 3.73 19.18
CA LEU A 27 -26.51 4.45 17.92
C LEU A 27 -26.94 3.54 16.77
N GLN A 28 -27.94 4.00 16.03
CA GLN A 28 -28.34 3.36 14.77
C GLN A 28 -27.96 4.29 13.63
N PHE A 29 -27.00 3.86 12.81
CA PHE A 29 -26.65 4.57 11.60
C PHE A 29 -27.43 4.01 10.41
N LYS A 30 -27.95 4.92 9.57
CA LYS A 30 -28.64 4.54 8.30
C LYS A 30 -27.69 3.86 7.30
N HIS A 31 -26.41 4.15 7.41
CA HIS A 31 -25.37 3.62 6.52
C HIS A 31 -24.28 2.95 7.35
N SER A 32 -23.70 1.89 6.80
CA SER A 32 -22.55 1.23 7.38
C SER A 32 -21.40 2.22 7.57
N ARG A 33 -20.66 2.04 8.66
CA ARG A 33 -19.41 2.74 8.95
C ARG A 33 -18.26 1.76 8.84
N MET A 34 -17.14 2.25 8.36
CA MET A 34 -15.98 1.39 8.13
C MET A 34 -14.76 1.93 8.83
N ILE A 35 -14.05 1.05 9.53
CA ILE A 35 -12.73 1.31 10.06
C ILE A 35 -11.73 0.78 9.03
N LEU A 36 -10.84 1.66 8.56
CA LEU A 36 -9.75 1.29 7.67
C LEU A 36 -8.49 1.04 8.49
N ILE A 37 -7.89 -0.13 8.28
CA ILE A 37 -6.59 -0.50 8.83
C ILE A 37 -5.67 -0.75 7.64
N ASP A 38 -4.74 0.17 7.41
CA ASP A 38 -3.80 0.09 6.29
C ASP A 38 -2.51 -0.58 6.71
N ALA A 39 -1.88 -1.30 5.78
CA ALA A 39 -0.58 -1.95 5.94
C ALA A 39 -0.49 -2.84 7.20
N LEU A 40 -1.41 -3.79 7.36
CA LEU A 40 -1.46 -4.70 8.50
C LEU A 40 -0.13 -5.44 8.73
N ASP A 41 0.63 -5.69 7.66
CA ASP A 41 1.95 -6.32 7.70
C ASP A 41 3.03 -5.46 8.35
N GLU A 42 2.80 -4.17 8.53
CA GLU A 42 3.73 -3.25 9.21
C GLU A 42 3.46 -3.17 10.73
N CYS A 43 2.32 -3.70 11.18
CA CYS A 43 1.93 -3.70 12.60
C CYS A 43 2.73 -4.68 13.46
N ASN A 44 3.79 -5.29 12.92
CA ASN A 44 4.45 -6.35 13.64
C ASN A 44 5.88 -6.09 14.01
N VAL A 45 6.22 -6.60 15.18
CA VAL A 45 7.61 -6.75 15.58
C VAL A 45 8.02 -8.21 15.76
N HIS A 46 7.16 -9.13 16.16
CA HIS A 46 7.53 -10.55 16.35
C HIS A 46 6.30 -11.44 16.46
N MET A 47 5.99 -12.17 15.38
CA MET A 47 4.99 -13.25 15.33
C MET A 47 3.55 -12.88 15.73
N ASN A 48 2.63 -12.97 14.81
CA ASN A 48 1.21 -12.61 14.89
C ASN A 48 0.95 -11.13 15.22
N PRO A 49 0.46 -10.34 14.26
CA PRO A 49 -0.02 -8.99 14.59
C PRO A 49 -1.08 -9.09 15.69
N PRO A 50 -0.92 -8.39 16.82
CA PRO A 50 -1.89 -8.45 17.93
C PRO A 50 -3.32 -8.13 17.50
N ILE A 51 -3.47 -7.42 16.40
CA ILE A 51 -4.76 -7.10 15.79
C ILE A 51 -5.49 -8.34 15.24
N LEU A 52 -4.75 -9.36 14.76
CA LEU A 52 -5.37 -10.61 14.30
C LEU A 52 -5.99 -11.39 15.46
N ASP A 53 -5.37 -11.37 16.62
CA ASP A 53 -5.94 -11.98 17.85
C ASP A 53 -7.20 -11.23 18.29
N VAL A 54 -7.22 -9.90 18.12
CA VAL A 54 -8.41 -9.07 18.36
C VAL A 54 -9.53 -9.43 17.38
N ILE A 55 -9.18 -9.56 16.09
CA ILE A 55 -10.12 -9.96 15.05
C ILE A 55 -10.69 -11.34 15.35
N GLU A 56 -9.84 -12.32 15.62
CA GLU A 56 -10.25 -13.68 15.97
C GLU A 56 -11.21 -13.71 17.17
N ARG A 57 -10.89 -12.95 18.22
CA ARG A 57 -11.67 -12.94 19.45
C ARG A 57 -12.98 -12.19 19.36
N TYR A 58 -13.02 -11.07 18.67
CA TYR A 58 -14.13 -10.13 18.76
C TYR A 58 -14.96 -9.94 17.49
N PHE A 59 -14.47 -10.32 16.32
CA PHE A 59 -15.21 -10.11 15.08
C PHE A 59 -16.39 -11.09 14.89
N SER A 60 -16.33 -12.23 15.53
CA SER A 60 -17.47 -13.15 15.62
C SER A 60 -18.40 -12.79 16.79
N ASP A 61 -18.10 -11.72 17.52
CA ASP A 61 -18.85 -11.32 18.70
C ASP A 61 -20.08 -10.50 18.30
N SER A 62 -21.25 -10.97 18.68
CA SER A 62 -22.52 -10.29 18.42
C SER A 62 -22.66 -8.91 19.10
N ARG A 63 -21.71 -8.53 19.93
CA ARG A 63 -21.67 -7.20 20.56
C ARG A 63 -21.17 -6.11 19.63
N LEU A 64 -20.49 -6.44 18.55
CA LEU A 64 -20.17 -5.46 17.52
C LEU A 64 -21.44 -5.05 16.76
N PRO A 65 -21.68 -3.74 16.60
CA PRO A 65 -22.87 -3.28 15.90
C PRO A 65 -22.85 -3.71 14.44
N GLY A 66 -23.98 -4.18 13.89
CA GLY A 66 -24.09 -4.63 12.52
C GLY A 66 -23.84 -3.55 11.44
N TRP A 67 -23.81 -2.27 11.84
CA TRP A 67 -23.46 -1.15 10.95
C TRP A 67 -21.95 -0.90 10.85
N LEU A 68 -21.12 -1.57 11.69
CA LEU A 68 -19.68 -1.39 11.69
C LEU A 68 -19.00 -2.48 10.87
N GLY A 69 -18.20 -2.05 9.90
CA GLY A 69 -17.36 -2.91 9.09
C GLY A 69 -15.88 -2.56 9.26
N PHE A 70 -15.03 -3.45 8.77
CA PHE A 70 -13.58 -3.24 8.73
C PHE A 70 -13.07 -3.51 7.33
N LEU A 71 -12.18 -2.65 6.86
CA LEU A 71 -11.40 -2.84 5.65
C LEU A 71 -9.93 -2.85 6.03
N MET A 72 -9.24 -3.92 5.69
CA MET A 72 -7.82 -4.08 6.01
C MET A 72 -7.04 -4.29 4.73
N THR A 73 -5.88 -3.64 4.63
CA THR A 73 -4.90 -3.88 3.57
C THR A 73 -3.65 -4.51 4.16
N SER A 74 -2.98 -5.37 3.41
CA SER A 74 -1.73 -6.01 3.81
C SER A 74 -0.97 -6.50 2.60
N ARG A 75 0.35 -6.56 2.72
CA ARG A 75 1.15 -7.39 1.83
C ARG A 75 0.94 -8.87 2.19
N PRO A 76 1.06 -9.79 1.22
CA PRO A 76 1.01 -11.21 1.50
C PRO A 76 2.22 -11.59 2.36
N LYS A 77 1.95 -12.08 3.57
CA LYS A 77 2.94 -12.63 4.50
C LYS A 77 2.38 -13.88 5.15
N GLU A 78 3.23 -14.87 5.38
CA GLU A 78 2.83 -16.18 5.90
C GLU A 78 2.13 -16.08 7.27
N ASP A 79 2.61 -15.23 8.16
CA ASP A 79 2.01 -15.00 9.48
C ASP A 79 0.62 -14.35 9.39
N ILE A 80 0.42 -13.46 8.44
CA ILE A 80 -0.90 -12.86 8.16
C ILE A 80 -1.85 -13.91 7.59
N ASP A 81 -1.41 -14.67 6.58
CA ASP A 81 -2.23 -15.72 5.96
C ASP A 81 -2.61 -16.80 6.99
N GLN A 82 -1.68 -17.22 7.84
CA GLN A 82 -1.97 -18.16 8.94
C GLN A 82 -2.95 -17.58 9.95
N GLY A 83 -2.82 -16.30 10.29
CA GLY A 83 -3.74 -15.61 11.18
C GLY A 83 -5.15 -15.52 10.60
N LEU A 84 -5.26 -15.12 9.33
CA LEU A 84 -6.53 -15.04 8.62
C LEU A 84 -7.20 -16.41 8.47
N ASN A 85 -6.44 -17.46 8.19
CA ASN A 85 -6.94 -18.85 8.13
C ASN A 85 -7.49 -19.33 9.48
N ARG A 86 -6.86 -18.95 10.60
CA ARG A 86 -7.38 -19.25 11.95
C ARG A 86 -8.73 -18.60 12.21
N VAL A 87 -8.90 -17.36 11.76
CA VAL A 87 -10.17 -16.62 11.83
C VAL A 87 -11.26 -17.24 10.92
N GLY A 88 -10.87 -18.15 10.03
CA GLY A 88 -11.81 -18.88 9.18
C GLY A 88 -12.30 -18.06 7.96
N ILE A 89 -11.48 -17.18 7.45
CA ILE A 89 -11.81 -16.27 6.35
C ILE A 89 -12.25 -16.99 5.08
N ASP A 90 -11.70 -18.15 4.78
CA ASP A 90 -12.04 -18.94 3.58
C ASP A 90 -13.22 -19.90 3.77
N ARG A 91 -13.97 -19.82 4.85
CA ARG A 91 -15.13 -20.68 5.07
C ARG A 91 -16.37 -20.06 4.41
N ALA A 92 -17.20 -20.87 3.81
CA ALA A 92 -18.43 -20.46 3.09
C ALA A 92 -19.42 -19.60 3.91
N LEU A 93 -19.28 -19.54 5.21
CA LEU A 93 -20.11 -18.76 6.14
C LEU A 93 -19.30 -17.66 6.85
N SER A 94 -18.07 -17.40 6.41
CA SER A 94 -17.24 -16.34 7.02
C SER A 94 -17.81 -14.97 6.70
N PRO A 95 -17.90 -14.05 7.68
CA PRO A 95 -18.25 -12.66 7.44
C PRO A 95 -17.08 -11.89 6.78
N PHE A 96 -15.95 -12.54 6.53
CA PHE A 96 -14.75 -11.95 5.95
C PHE A 96 -14.61 -12.33 4.49
N HIS A 97 -14.20 -11.37 3.68
CA HIS A 97 -13.85 -11.55 2.28
C HIS A 97 -12.43 -11.09 2.04
N VAL A 98 -11.59 -11.95 1.49
CA VAL A 98 -10.24 -11.57 1.04
C VAL A 98 -10.26 -11.39 -0.47
N LYS A 99 -9.70 -10.27 -0.91
CA LYS A 99 -9.45 -10.00 -2.32
C LYS A 99 -7.96 -9.82 -2.53
N TYR A 100 -7.35 -10.71 -3.30
CA TYR A 100 -5.97 -10.55 -3.74
C TYR A 100 -5.93 -9.60 -4.94
N ILE A 101 -5.03 -8.63 -4.89
CA ILE A 101 -4.78 -7.67 -5.97
C ILE A 101 -3.42 -8.03 -6.59
N GLU A 102 -3.47 -8.59 -7.78
CA GLU A 102 -2.26 -8.96 -8.52
C GLU A 102 -1.84 -7.84 -9.47
N GLN A 103 -0.55 -7.50 -9.45
CA GLN A 103 0.02 -6.48 -10.33
C GLN A 103 -0.17 -6.79 -11.80
N SER A 104 -0.14 -8.09 -12.17
CA SER A 104 -0.32 -8.59 -13.53
C SER A 104 -1.77 -8.67 -13.99
N SER A 105 -2.75 -8.44 -13.11
CA SER A 105 -4.17 -8.56 -13.45
C SER A 105 -4.59 -7.55 -14.52
N GLU A 106 -5.54 -7.94 -15.36
CA GLU A 106 -6.07 -7.06 -16.41
C GLU A 106 -6.81 -5.83 -15.82
N GLU A 107 -7.38 -5.95 -14.63
CA GLU A 107 -7.98 -4.84 -13.91
C GLU A 107 -6.91 -3.82 -13.51
N ASN A 108 -5.82 -4.28 -12.91
CA ASN A 108 -4.71 -3.40 -12.52
C ASN A 108 -4.08 -2.69 -13.74
N LYS A 109 -3.92 -3.40 -14.86
CA LYS A 109 -3.42 -2.80 -16.10
C LYS A 109 -4.33 -1.70 -16.63
N LYS A 110 -5.65 -1.92 -16.62
CA LYS A 110 -6.64 -0.92 -17.04
C LYS A 110 -6.59 0.31 -16.16
N ASP A 111 -6.53 0.12 -14.85
CA ASP A 111 -6.46 1.21 -13.89
C ASP A 111 -5.15 2.00 -14.05
N MET A 112 -4.03 1.32 -14.27
CA MET A 112 -2.74 1.95 -14.55
C MET A 112 -2.80 2.80 -15.82
N LEU A 113 -3.34 2.26 -16.92
CA LEU A 113 -3.49 3.01 -18.17
C LEU A 113 -4.39 4.24 -17.99
N LEU A 114 -5.48 4.10 -17.24
CA LEU A 114 -6.37 5.22 -16.93
C LEU A 114 -5.65 6.31 -16.13
N TYR A 115 -4.90 5.91 -15.10
CA TYR A 115 -4.10 6.81 -14.28
C TYR A 115 -3.06 7.56 -15.12
N VAL A 116 -2.24 6.84 -15.88
CA VAL A 116 -1.18 7.46 -16.69
C VAL A 116 -1.74 8.40 -17.76
N ARG A 117 -2.81 8.01 -18.45
CA ARG A 117 -3.49 8.87 -19.42
C ARG A 117 -4.00 10.15 -18.77
N HIS A 118 -4.60 10.05 -17.60
CA HIS A 118 -5.07 11.21 -16.85
C HIS A 118 -3.94 12.16 -16.50
N GLU A 119 -2.80 11.64 -16.09
CA GLU A 119 -1.65 12.42 -15.67
C GLU A 119 -0.88 13.08 -16.83
N LEU A 120 -0.96 12.51 -18.04
CA LEU A 120 -0.25 12.97 -19.23
C LEU A 120 -1.09 13.86 -20.17
N LYS A 121 -2.41 13.85 -20.06
CA LYS A 121 -3.33 14.51 -20.99
C LYS A 121 -3.03 16.01 -21.25
N ASP A 122 -2.55 16.72 -20.23
CA ASP A 122 -2.26 18.15 -20.29
C ASP A 122 -0.77 18.45 -20.55
N LYS A 123 0.05 17.42 -20.74
CA LYS A 123 1.51 17.50 -20.88
C LYS A 123 2.03 17.00 -22.21
N MET A 124 1.18 16.36 -23.00
CA MET A 124 1.53 15.81 -24.32
C MET A 124 0.55 16.26 -25.40
N LYS A 125 1.04 16.41 -26.62
CA LYS A 125 0.24 16.86 -27.77
C LYS A 125 -0.48 15.68 -28.42
N GLY A 126 -1.78 15.62 -28.15
CA GLY A 126 -2.65 14.69 -28.86
C GLY A 126 -2.85 13.34 -28.17
N LYS A 127 -4.07 12.82 -28.34
CA LYS A 127 -4.52 11.58 -27.68
C LYS A 127 -3.67 10.37 -28.06
N ALA A 128 -3.25 10.27 -29.33
CA ALA A 128 -2.46 9.13 -29.81
C ALA A 128 -1.07 9.03 -29.16
N GLU A 129 -0.44 10.18 -28.85
CA GLU A 129 0.83 10.19 -28.13
C GLU A 129 0.65 9.82 -26.66
N VAL A 130 -0.42 10.32 -26.02
CA VAL A 130 -0.77 9.96 -24.64
C VAL A 130 -1.03 8.46 -24.51
N ASP A 131 -1.74 7.86 -25.46
CA ASP A 131 -2.02 6.41 -25.45
C ASP A 131 -0.72 5.60 -25.59
N LYS A 132 0.17 5.95 -26.52
CA LYS A 132 1.48 5.30 -26.66
C LYS A 132 2.35 5.47 -25.40
N ALA A 133 2.37 6.66 -24.83
CA ALA A 133 3.10 6.95 -23.61
C ALA A 133 2.58 6.11 -22.41
N ALA A 134 1.26 5.94 -22.34
CA ALA A 134 0.64 5.12 -21.30
C ALA A 134 1.01 3.64 -21.46
N ASP A 135 1.04 3.12 -22.68
CA ASP A 135 1.44 1.72 -22.95
C ASP A 135 2.92 1.50 -22.59
N ILE A 136 3.83 2.42 -22.96
CA ILE A 136 5.24 2.34 -22.56
C ILE A 136 5.39 2.42 -21.04
N MET A 137 4.64 3.29 -20.37
CA MET A 137 4.69 3.43 -18.91
C MET A 137 4.18 2.17 -18.22
N LEU A 138 3.11 1.54 -18.73
CA LEU A 138 2.61 0.28 -18.22
C LEU A 138 3.67 -0.82 -18.29
N GLU A 139 4.35 -0.95 -19.44
CA GLU A 139 5.44 -1.92 -19.62
C GLU A 139 6.58 -1.67 -18.63
N LYS A 140 7.06 -0.43 -18.55
CA LYS A 140 8.19 -0.05 -17.70
C LYS A 140 7.88 -0.14 -16.20
N SER A 141 6.64 0.08 -15.81
CA SER A 141 6.21 0.01 -14.41
C SER A 141 6.01 -1.42 -13.91
N GLU A 142 5.98 -2.41 -14.81
CA GLU A 142 5.65 -3.79 -14.45
C GLU A 142 4.33 -3.90 -13.66
N GLY A 143 3.40 -2.97 -13.89
CA GLY A 143 2.13 -2.87 -13.19
C GLY A 143 2.19 -2.20 -11.81
N GLN A 144 3.32 -1.61 -11.42
CA GLN A 144 3.50 -0.97 -10.12
C GLN A 144 3.14 0.53 -10.17
N PHE A 145 2.06 0.92 -9.50
CA PHE A 145 1.63 2.33 -9.43
C PHE A 145 2.68 3.25 -8.80
N ILE A 146 3.43 2.77 -7.83
CA ILE A 146 4.47 3.55 -7.17
C ILE A 146 5.57 3.96 -8.17
N TYR A 147 5.96 3.05 -9.08
CA TYR A 147 6.90 3.36 -10.15
C TYR A 147 6.32 4.46 -11.07
N ALA A 148 5.10 4.26 -11.56
CA ALA A 148 4.45 5.20 -12.46
C ALA A 148 4.32 6.59 -11.82
N SER A 149 3.94 6.66 -10.55
CA SER A 149 3.83 7.91 -9.79
C SER A 149 5.16 8.64 -9.67
N TYR A 150 6.25 7.94 -9.31
CA TYR A 150 7.58 8.54 -9.22
C TYR A 150 8.12 8.97 -10.58
N ALA A 151 7.97 8.14 -11.59
CA ALA A 151 8.42 8.44 -12.94
C ALA A 151 7.70 9.68 -13.50
N LEU A 152 6.38 9.73 -13.39
CA LEU A 152 5.56 10.87 -13.82
C LEU A 152 5.90 12.14 -13.04
N THR A 153 6.10 12.04 -11.73
CA THR A 153 6.52 13.19 -10.90
C THR A 153 7.87 13.74 -11.35
N THR A 154 8.81 12.85 -11.69
CA THR A 154 10.14 13.24 -12.17
C THR A 154 10.07 13.88 -13.55
N LEU A 155 9.28 13.31 -14.46
CA LEU A 155 9.07 13.86 -15.81
C LEU A 155 8.41 15.25 -15.75
N LYS A 156 7.41 15.43 -14.89
CA LYS A 156 6.71 16.72 -14.73
C LYS A 156 7.57 17.85 -14.19
N LYS A 157 8.65 17.54 -13.48
CA LYS A 157 9.63 18.54 -12.99
C LYS A 157 10.57 19.03 -14.11
N GLN A 158 10.65 18.33 -15.23
CA GLN A 158 11.42 18.78 -16.36
C GLN A 158 10.69 19.95 -17.05
N THR A 159 11.44 20.99 -17.39
CA THR A 159 10.89 22.14 -18.12
C THR A 159 10.70 21.78 -19.59
N GLY A 160 9.49 21.81 -20.06
CA GLY A 160 9.13 21.55 -21.46
C GLY A 160 7.99 20.56 -21.64
N GLU A 161 7.63 20.32 -22.91
CA GLU A 161 6.66 19.29 -23.26
C GLU A 161 7.28 17.90 -23.06
N LEU A 162 6.49 16.98 -22.55
CA LEU A 162 6.91 15.59 -22.42
C LEU A 162 6.96 14.94 -23.80
N SER A 163 8.03 14.21 -24.07
CA SER A 163 8.20 13.46 -25.32
C SER A 163 8.16 11.95 -25.06
N LEU A 164 7.78 11.19 -26.09
CA LEU A 164 7.82 9.73 -26.05
C LEU A 164 9.25 9.21 -25.78
N ASP A 165 10.27 9.88 -26.32
CA ASP A 165 11.68 9.50 -26.10
C ASP A 165 12.06 9.65 -24.62
N GLY A 166 11.60 10.71 -23.98
CA GLY A 166 11.80 10.92 -22.53
C GLY A 166 11.21 9.79 -21.69
N ILE A 167 10.01 9.33 -22.03
CA ILE A 167 9.34 8.22 -21.34
C ILE A 167 10.04 6.88 -21.66
N SER A 168 10.42 6.67 -22.93
CA SER A 168 11.14 5.47 -23.37
C SER A 168 12.52 5.32 -22.72
N SER A 169 13.17 6.42 -22.37
CA SER A 169 14.48 6.44 -21.70
C SER A 169 14.42 6.14 -20.21
N LEU A 170 13.24 6.02 -19.62
CA LEU A 170 13.08 5.65 -18.22
C LEU A 170 13.59 4.21 -17.98
N PRO A 171 14.20 3.92 -16.83
CA PRO A 171 14.56 2.56 -16.45
C PRO A 171 13.32 1.68 -16.35
N THR A 172 13.48 0.38 -16.48
CA THR A 172 12.40 -0.58 -16.29
C THR A 172 12.40 -1.09 -14.85
N GLY A 173 11.22 -1.22 -14.27
CA GLY A 173 11.04 -1.69 -12.90
C GLY A 173 11.46 -0.70 -11.82
N LEU A 174 11.02 -0.97 -10.62
CA LEU A 174 11.29 -0.12 -9.46
C LEU A 174 12.79 -0.14 -9.08
N ASP A 175 13.43 -1.30 -9.22
CA ASP A 175 14.86 -1.46 -8.91
C ASP A 175 15.71 -0.61 -9.84
N GLY A 176 15.48 -0.69 -11.16
CA GLY A 176 16.18 0.15 -12.13
C GLY A 176 15.92 1.65 -11.92
N TYR A 177 14.73 2.01 -11.44
CA TYR A 177 14.43 3.40 -11.08
C TYR A 177 15.28 3.86 -9.88
N TYR A 178 15.37 3.05 -8.83
CA TYR A 178 16.17 3.39 -7.65
C TYR A 178 17.66 3.42 -7.97
N GLU A 179 18.20 2.48 -8.72
CA GLU A 179 19.60 2.48 -9.16
C GLU A 179 19.95 3.81 -9.84
N LYS A 180 19.13 4.26 -10.79
CA LYS A 180 19.34 5.55 -11.48
C LYS A 180 19.26 6.75 -10.53
N GLN A 181 18.41 6.71 -9.50
CA GLN A 181 18.35 7.76 -8.49
C GLN A 181 19.62 7.76 -7.61
N PHE A 182 20.10 6.59 -7.20
CA PHE A 182 21.31 6.45 -6.41
C PHE A 182 22.56 6.90 -7.17
N GLU A 183 22.70 6.55 -8.46
CA GLU A 183 23.77 7.05 -9.33
C GLU A 183 23.78 8.57 -9.40
N ARG A 184 22.59 9.19 -9.49
CA ARG A 184 22.46 10.64 -9.54
C ARG A 184 22.88 11.31 -8.23
N ILE A 185 22.54 10.71 -7.09
CA ILE A 185 22.93 11.21 -5.77
C ILE A 185 24.42 10.97 -5.53
N GLY A 186 24.92 9.77 -5.84
CA GLY A 186 26.34 9.41 -5.71
C GLY A 186 27.25 10.25 -6.63
N GLY A 187 26.79 10.57 -7.84
CA GLY A 187 27.51 11.45 -8.76
C GLY A 187 27.55 12.92 -8.31
N MET A 188 26.63 13.36 -7.46
CA MET A 188 26.69 14.68 -6.81
C MET A 188 27.69 14.70 -5.65
N GLU A 189 27.86 13.58 -4.95
CA GLU A 189 28.78 13.48 -3.79
C GLU A 189 30.24 13.18 -4.16
N SER A 190 30.50 12.59 -5.33
CA SER A 190 31.87 12.34 -5.80
C SER A 190 32.68 13.63 -6.02
N LYS A 191 32.03 14.78 -5.95
CA LYS A 191 32.69 16.09 -5.88
C LYS A 191 32.97 16.58 -4.48
N SER A 192 32.55 15.89 -3.42
CA SER A 192 32.58 16.42 -2.05
C SER A 192 32.89 15.44 -0.90
N CYS A 193 32.73 14.11 -1.02
CA CYS A 193 33.03 13.18 0.09
C CYS A 193 33.13 11.71 -0.36
N ASP A 194 33.94 10.92 0.39
CA ASP A 194 34.14 9.48 0.20
C ASP A 194 32.83 8.69 0.17
N GLY A 195 32.61 7.90 -0.90
CA GLY A 195 31.40 7.11 -1.17
C GLY A 195 31.02 6.03 -0.14
N LYS A 196 31.76 5.90 0.96
CA LYS A 196 31.44 5.00 2.08
C LYS A 196 30.41 5.58 3.07
N SER A 197 30.11 6.87 3.00
CA SER A 197 29.23 7.53 3.97
C SER A 197 27.74 7.38 3.65
N LEU A 198 27.39 7.21 2.39
CA LEU A 198 25.99 7.21 1.94
C LEU A 198 25.28 5.88 2.24
N VAL A 199 25.95 4.76 1.95
CA VAL A 199 25.45 3.41 2.26
C VAL A 199 25.26 3.22 3.76
N ARG A 200 26.15 3.83 4.57
CA ARG A 200 26.07 3.75 6.03
C ARG A 200 24.90 4.56 6.60
N ARG A 201 24.59 5.72 6.04
CA ARG A 201 23.45 6.55 6.46
C ARG A 201 22.10 5.93 6.09
N LEU A 202 22.00 5.22 4.96
CA LEU A 202 20.79 4.52 4.55
C LEU A 202 20.54 3.24 5.35
N ALA A 203 21.60 2.64 5.92
CA ALA A 203 21.50 1.47 6.81
C ALA A 203 21.14 1.84 8.25
N GLU A 204 21.25 3.12 8.62
CA GLU A 204 20.95 3.65 9.97
C GLU A 204 19.58 4.37 10.04
N MET A 205 18.83 4.45 8.91
CA MET A 205 17.46 4.96 8.84
C MET A 205 16.44 3.82 8.82
#